data_116be6811455a49239210a8fd608f941
#
_entry.id   116be6811455a49239210a8fd608f941
#
_cell.length_a   1.000
_cell.length_b   1.000
_cell.length_c   1.000
_cell.angle_alpha   90.00
_cell.angle_beta   90.00
_cell.angle_gamma   90.00
#
_symmetry.space_group_name_H-M   'P 1'
#
loop_
_entity.id
_entity.type
_entity.pdbx_description
1 polymer ?
#
loop_
_entity_poly.entity_id
_entity_poly.type
_entity_poly.pdbx_seq_one_letter_code
_entity_poly.pdbx_strand_id
1 'polypeptide(L)'
;MKVTAVVPSYEPDEKLIQVVDGLLAEGFDDIVVVNDGSHEGHLQPFAEAAERPGVTVLRHEVNKGKGRAMKTAFAWCVENRPDIDGVVIVDGDNQHRPKDAMAVAEAMCREPDKLWLGVRDFSLEQVPLRSKLGNKITRSFMKLACGVGVTDTQTGLRAIARKHLPLMCSISGERYEYETQMLLSLKGAGLGVGEVVIDTVYIDENQTSHFNTVKDSWRIYKLIFRHIFHGDKKE
;
A
#
# COMPACT_ATOMS: atom_id res chain seq x y z
N MET A 1 -4.49 5.36 -20.02
CA MET A 1 -4.31 4.74 -18.67
C MET A 1 -5.37 5.34 -17.76
N LYS A 2 -6.23 4.50 -17.16
CA LYS A 2 -7.24 4.89 -16.16
C LYS A 2 -6.94 4.18 -14.86
N VAL A 3 -6.23 4.82 -13.95
CA VAL A 3 -5.79 4.22 -12.68
C VAL A 3 -6.33 5.06 -11.53
N THR A 4 -6.99 4.43 -10.57
CA THR A 4 -7.45 5.07 -9.34
C THR A 4 -6.32 5.07 -8.32
N ALA A 5 -5.96 6.22 -7.77
CA ALA A 5 -5.07 6.31 -6.62
C ALA A 5 -5.87 6.05 -5.33
N VAL A 6 -5.40 5.12 -4.50
CA VAL A 6 -6.03 4.77 -3.22
C VAL A 6 -5.14 5.28 -2.09
N VAL A 7 -5.69 6.13 -1.23
CA VAL A 7 -4.97 6.75 -0.11
C VAL A 7 -5.64 6.37 1.21
N PRO A 8 -5.25 5.24 1.83
CA PRO A 8 -5.71 4.88 3.18
C PRO A 8 -5.11 5.84 4.20
N SER A 9 -5.93 6.43 5.08
CA SER A 9 -5.47 7.44 6.02
C SER A 9 -6.18 7.33 7.37
N TYR A 10 -5.41 7.52 8.44
CA TYR A 10 -5.89 7.54 9.83
C TYR A 10 -5.21 8.69 10.57
N GLU A 11 -6.02 9.59 11.14
CA GLU A 11 -5.56 10.79 11.85
C GLU A 11 -4.51 11.61 11.07
N PRO A 12 -4.84 11.99 9.81
CA PRO A 12 -3.91 12.73 8.99
C PRO A 12 -3.71 14.16 9.52
N ASP A 13 -2.58 14.72 9.12
CA ASP A 13 -2.32 16.15 9.14
C ASP A 13 -2.47 16.74 7.72
N GLU A 14 -1.96 17.95 7.51
CA GLU A 14 -1.96 18.66 6.22
C GLU A 14 -1.24 17.91 5.07
N LYS A 15 -0.41 16.91 5.40
CA LYS A 15 0.29 16.10 4.40
C LYS A 15 -0.67 15.32 3.50
N LEU A 16 -1.86 14.95 4.01
CA LEU A 16 -2.88 14.29 3.18
C LEU A 16 -3.27 15.16 1.98
N ILE A 17 -3.44 16.47 2.19
CA ILE A 17 -3.78 17.39 1.11
C ILE A 17 -2.63 17.53 0.13
N GLN A 18 -1.39 17.58 0.61
CA GLN A 18 -0.20 17.61 -0.25
C GLN A 18 -0.11 16.37 -1.14
N VAL A 19 -0.43 15.19 -0.59
CA VAL A 19 -0.50 13.92 -1.36
C VAL A 19 -1.58 14.00 -2.43
N VAL A 20 -2.79 14.40 -2.06
CA VAL A 20 -3.92 14.49 -3.00
C VAL A 20 -3.63 15.50 -4.11
N ASP A 21 -3.21 16.71 -3.77
CA ASP A 21 -2.89 17.76 -4.74
C ASP A 21 -1.72 17.35 -5.64
N GLY A 22 -0.71 16.70 -5.08
CA GLY A 22 0.41 16.16 -5.84
C GLY A 22 0.00 15.07 -6.84
N LEU A 23 -0.86 14.14 -6.43
CA LEU A 23 -1.40 13.10 -7.33
C LEU A 23 -2.24 13.69 -8.46
N LEU A 24 -3.11 14.67 -8.16
CA LEU A 24 -3.87 15.40 -9.19
C LEU A 24 -2.95 16.12 -10.17
N ALA A 25 -1.92 16.79 -9.68
CA ALA A 25 -0.93 17.50 -10.52
C ALA A 25 -0.13 16.53 -11.41
N GLU A 26 0.11 15.30 -10.97
CA GLU A 26 0.78 14.26 -11.74
C GLU A 26 -0.12 13.61 -12.80
N GLY A 27 -1.44 13.87 -12.74
CA GLY A 27 -2.40 13.41 -13.75
C GLY A 27 -3.25 12.22 -13.32
N PHE A 28 -3.39 11.96 -12.02
CA PHE A 28 -4.44 11.05 -11.52
C PHE A 28 -5.78 11.76 -11.48
N ASP A 29 -6.73 11.35 -12.32
CA ASP A 29 -8.06 11.95 -12.42
C ASP A 29 -9.07 11.34 -11.43
N ASP A 30 -8.72 10.24 -10.75
CA ASP A 30 -9.58 9.49 -9.83
C ASP A 30 -8.79 9.07 -8.60
N ILE A 31 -9.18 9.61 -7.44
CA ILE A 31 -8.52 9.36 -6.16
C ILE A 31 -9.57 8.91 -5.14
N VAL A 32 -9.32 7.79 -4.47
CA VAL A 32 -10.14 7.27 -3.37
C VAL A 32 -9.36 7.40 -2.07
N VAL A 33 -9.76 8.35 -1.25
CA VAL A 33 -9.23 8.50 0.11
C VAL A 33 -10.11 7.70 1.07
N VAL A 34 -9.52 6.91 1.96
CA VAL A 34 -10.26 6.17 2.98
C VAL A 34 -9.90 6.71 4.37
N ASN A 35 -10.87 7.39 5.00
CA ASN A 35 -10.78 7.74 6.41
C ASN A 35 -11.05 6.52 7.27
N ASP A 36 -10.02 5.95 7.86
CA ASP A 36 -10.12 4.74 8.71
C ASP A 36 -10.53 5.07 10.16
N GLY A 37 -11.62 5.82 10.32
CA GLY A 37 -12.21 6.09 11.63
C GLY A 37 -11.42 7.11 12.45
N SER A 38 -10.93 8.17 11.82
CA SER A 38 -10.23 9.28 12.50
C SER A 38 -11.15 10.06 13.44
N HIS A 39 -10.59 10.59 14.54
CA HIS A 39 -11.28 11.42 15.49
C HIS A 39 -11.62 12.81 14.91
N GLU A 40 -12.55 13.52 15.55
CA GLU A 40 -13.08 14.81 15.06
C GLU A 40 -11.98 15.85 14.75
N GLY A 41 -10.93 15.90 15.55
CA GLY A 41 -9.79 16.82 15.35
C GLY A 41 -8.99 16.59 14.06
N HIS A 42 -9.18 15.45 13.36
CA HIS A 42 -8.48 15.09 12.15
C HIS A 42 -9.40 14.97 10.92
N LEU A 43 -10.61 15.52 10.98
CA LEU A 43 -11.57 15.42 9.87
C LEU A 43 -11.39 16.50 8.81
N GLN A 44 -10.79 17.63 9.14
CA GLN A 44 -10.60 18.75 8.21
C GLN A 44 -9.85 18.34 6.93
N PRO A 45 -8.71 17.63 6.96
CA PRO A 45 -8.03 17.21 5.73
C PRO A 45 -8.89 16.35 4.81
N PHE A 46 -9.78 15.51 5.36
CA PHE A 46 -10.70 14.72 4.55
C PHE A 46 -11.78 15.57 3.88
N ALA A 47 -12.31 16.56 4.61
CA ALA A 47 -13.29 17.49 4.05
C ALA A 47 -12.68 18.31 2.91
N GLU A 48 -11.47 18.83 3.11
CA GLU A 48 -10.74 19.55 2.09
C GLU A 48 -10.41 18.67 0.87
N ALA A 49 -10.00 17.41 1.09
CA ALA A 49 -9.74 16.47 0.00
C ALA A 49 -11.01 16.23 -0.84
N ALA A 50 -12.18 16.11 -0.20
CA ALA A 50 -13.45 15.88 -0.87
C ALA A 50 -13.90 17.03 -1.79
N GLU A 51 -13.36 18.25 -1.59
CA GLU A 51 -13.63 19.40 -2.45
C GLU A 51 -12.88 19.36 -3.79
N ARG A 52 -11.84 18.49 -3.92
CA ARG A 52 -11.05 18.35 -5.15
C ARG A 52 -11.83 17.56 -6.20
N PRO A 53 -11.83 18.00 -7.46
CA PRO A 53 -12.41 17.22 -8.55
C PRO A 53 -11.76 15.82 -8.64
N GLY A 54 -12.59 14.80 -8.85
CA GLY A 54 -12.09 13.42 -8.99
C GLY A 54 -11.72 12.73 -7.68
N VAL A 55 -11.91 13.37 -6.51
CA VAL A 55 -11.63 12.78 -5.21
C VAL A 55 -12.91 12.24 -4.56
N THR A 56 -12.88 10.98 -4.16
CA THR A 56 -13.93 10.33 -3.37
C THR A 56 -13.39 10.00 -1.98
N VAL A 57 -14.10 10.41 -0.93
CA VAL A 57 -13.74 10.09 0.46
C VAL A 57 -14.69 9.03 1.00
N LEU A 58 -14.15 7.85 1.35
CA LEU A 58 -14.86 6.79 2.08
C LEU A 58 -14.54 6.90 3.57
N ARG A 59 -15.48 6.51 4.44
CA ARG A 59 -15.31 6.65 5.89
C ARG A 59 -15.69 5.37 6.62
N HIS A 60 -14.83 4.95 7.56
CA HIS A 60 -15.17 4.00 8.61
C HIS A 60 -15.63 4.74 9.87
N GLU A 61 -16.55 4.16 10.61
CA GLU A 61 -16.99 4.71 11.92
C GLU A 61 -15.91 4.61 12.99
N VAL A 62 -15.07 3.56 12.90
CA VAL A 62 -13.96 3.29 13.84
C VAL A 62 -12.75 2.81 13.07
N ASN A 63 -11.56 2.95 13.65
CA ASN A 63 -10.33 2.42 13.07
C ASN A 63 -10.37 0.90 12.94
N LYS A 64 -10.33 0.42 11.71
CA LYS A 64 -10.33 -1.01 11.35
C LYS A 64 -8.96 -1.49 10.88
N GLY A 65 -8.04 -0.57 10.58
CA GLY A 65 -6.68 -0.81 10.16
C GLY A 65 -6.44 -0.63 8.65
N LYS A 66 -5.18 -0.34 8.30
CA LYS A 66 -4.76 -0.03 6.92
C LYS A 66 -5.21 -1.07 5.90
N GLY A 67 -5.05 -2.37 6.22
CA GLY A 67 -5.50 -3.46 5.34
C GLY A 67 -7.00 -3.41 5.07
N ARG A 68 -7.83 -3.12 6.09
CA ARG A 68 -9.28 -2.95 5.91
C ARG A 68 -9.59 -1.73 5.05
N ALA A 69 -8.91 -0.61 5.27
CA ALA A 69 -9.09 0.59 4.47
C ALA A 69 -8.78 0.31 2.99
N MET A 70 -7.67 -0.37 2.71
CA MET A 70 -7.33 -0.80 1.35
C MET A 70 -8.41 -1.69 0.73
N LYS A 71 -8.88 -2.72 1.46
CA LYS A 71 -9.95 -3.61 0.98
C LYS A 71 -11.26 -2.87 0.73
N THR A 72 -11.61 -1.89 1.57
CA THR A 72 -12.79 -1.04 1.36
C THR A 72 -12.67 -0.25 0.06
N ALA A 73 -11.52 0.36 -0.21
CA ALA A 73 -11.28 1.06 -1.48
C ALA A 73 -11.34 0.09 -2.68
N PHE A 74 -10.73 -1.09 -2.58
CA PHE A 74 -10.75 -2.08 -3.66
C PHE A 74 -12.16 -2.56 -4.00
N ALA A 75 -12.96 -2.91 -2.97
CA ALA A 75 -14.36 -3.30 -3.15
C ALA A 75 -15.17 -2.17 -3.81
N TRP A 76 -14.99 -0.94 -3.33
CA TRP A 76 -15.64 0.23 -3.90
C TRP A 76 -15.24 0.45 -5.37
N CYS A 77 -13.96 0.31 -5.72
CA CYS A 77 -13.48 0.41 -7.11
C CYS A 77 -14.05 -0.71 -8.00
N VAL A 78 -14.17 -1.93 -7.50
CA VAL A 78 -14.80 -3.05 -8.25
C VAL A 78 -16.24 -2.70 -8.61
N GLU A 79 -16.99 -2.10 -7.69
CA GLU A 79 -18.42 -1.78 -7.86
C GLU A 79 -18.63 -0.50 -8.68
N ASN A 80 -17.81 0.54 -8.47
CA ASN A 80 -18.09 1.89 -8.95
C ASN A 80 -17.16 2.34 -10.09
N ARG A 81 -16.11 1.57 -10.40
CA ARG A 81 -15.12 1.89 -11.44
C ARG A 81 -14.90 0.72 -12.41
N PRO A 82 -15.89 0.38 -13.25
CA PRO A 82 -15.79 -0.78 -14.16
C PRO A 82 -14.68 -0.62 -15.20
N ASP A 83 -14.32 0.60 -15.58
CA ASP A 83 -13.44 0.91 -16.71
C ASP A 83 -11.99 1.24 -16.32
N ILE A 84 -11.59 1.09 -15.04
CA ILE A 84 -10.20 1.33 -14.65
C ILE A 84 -9.30 0.17 -15.02
N ASP A 85 -8.05 0.47 -15.35
CA ASP A 85 -7.00 -0.54 -15.57
C ASP A 85 -6.57 -1.18 -14.24
N GLY A 86 -6.58 -0.41 -13.15
CA GLY A 86 -6.20 -0.87 -11.83
C GLY A 86 -6.15 0.25 -10.80
N VAL A 87 -5.52 -0.05 -9.68
CA VAL A 87 -5.32 0.91 -8.59
C VAL A 87 -3.84 1.03 -8.23
N VAL A 88 -3.44 2.21 -7.75
CA VAL A 88 -2.15 2.42 -7.07
C VAL A 88 -2.42 2.87 -5.63
N ILE A 89 -1.80 2.20 -4.66
CA ILE A 89 -1.89 2.53 -3.24
C ILE A 89 -0.75 3.49 -2.90
N VAL A 90 -1.08 4.62 -2.27
CA VAL A 90 -0.14 5.65 -1.84
C VAL A 90 -0.42 5.99 -0.38
N ASP A 91 0.61 6.03 0.45
CA ASP A 91 0.45 6.42 1.86
C ASP A 91 0.17 7.92 2.00
N GLY A 92 -0.70 8.28 2.95
CA GLY A 92 -1.11 9.68 3.18
C GLY A 92 -0.10 10.54 3.93
N ASP A 93 1.13 10.04 4.18
CA ASP A 93 2.19 10.71 4.95
C ASP A 93 3.18 11.52 4.11
N ASN A 94 2.94 11.60 2.79
CA ASN A 94 3.77 12.32 1.82
C ASN A 94 5.21 11.79 1.66
N GLN A 95 5.45 10.50 1.99
CA GLN A 95 6.76 9.87 1.80
C GLN A 95 6.99 9.36 0.37
N HIS A 96 5.93 9.25 -0.44
CA HIS A 96 6.00 8.83 -1.83
C HIS A 96 5.79 10.02 -2.77
N ARG A 97 6.71 10.18 -3.73
CA ARG A 97 6.55 11.22 -4.74
C ARG A 97 5.44 10.84 -5.74
N PRO A 98 4.58 11.78 -6.16
CA PRO A 98 3.53 11.50 -7.14
C PRO A 98 4.05 10.86 -8.44
N LYS A 99 5.21 11.31 -8.95
CA LYS A 99 5.86 10.72 -10.13
C LYS A 99 6.21 9.24 -9.97
N ASP A 100 6.56 8.83 -8.74
CA ASP A 100 6.87 7.43 -8.43
C ASP A 100 5.59 6.58 -8.42
N ALA A 101 4.49 7.14 -7.89
CA ALA A 101 3.18 6.50 -7.97
C ALA A 101 2.73 6.31 -9.43
N MET A 102 2.96 7.32 -10.29
CA MET A 102 2.69 7.23 -11.71
C MET A 102 3.54 6.15 -12.38
N ALA A 103 4.84 6.10 -12.11
CA ALA A 103 5.73 5.08 -12.68
C ALA A 103 5.32 3.65 -12.31
N VAL A 104 4.89 3.43 -11.05
CA VAL A 104 4.39 2.12 -10.58
C VAL A 104 3.05 1.77 -11.25
N ALA A 105 2.15 2.75 -11.42
CA ALA A 105 0.88 2.58 -12.12
C ALA A 105 1.08 2.22 -13.59
N GLU A 106 1.98 2.90 -14.29
CA GLU A 106 2.33 2.59 -15.68
C GLU A 106 2.94 1.18 -15.84
N ALA A 107 3.80 0.78 -14.91
CA ALA A 107 4.38 -0.57 -14.91
C ALA A 107 3.29 -1.63 -14.76
N MET A 108 2.31 -1.42 -13.88
CA MET A 108 1.15 -2.29 -13.71
C MET A 108 0.30 -2.36 -14.99
N CYS A 109 0.08 -1.25 -15.68
CA CYS A 109 -0.67 -1.26 -16.93
C CYS A 109 0.05 -2.01 -18.04
N ARG A 110 1.39 -1.97 -18.08
CA ARG A 110 2.19 -2.74 -19.06
C ARG A 110 2.18 -4.25 -18.80
N GLU A 111 2.23 -4.65 -17.52
CA GLU A 111 2.24 -6.06 -17.11
C GLU A 111 1.23 -6.31 -15.98
N PRO A 112 -0.07 -6.47 -16.32
CA PRO A 112 -1.17 -6.51 -15.35
C PRO A 112 -1.27 -7.82 -14.55
N ASP A 113 -0.45 -8.82 -14.86
CA ASP A 113 -0.39 -10.09 -14.12
C ASP A 113 0.67 -10.10 -13.01
N LYS A 114 1.07 -8.91 -12.57
CA LYS A 114 1.99 -8.70 -11.45
C LYS A 114 1.40 -7.73 -10.43
N LEU A 115 1.74 -7.95 -9.16
CA LEU A 115 1.71 -6.90 -8.16
C LEU A 115 2.99 -6.07 -8.33
N TRP A 116 2.85 -4.77 -8.57
CA TRP A 116 3.96 -3.86 -8.73
C TRP A 116 4.24 -3.11 -7.42
N LEU A 117 5.52 -2.99 -7.07
CA LEU A 117 6.00 -2.34 -5.85
C LEU A 117 6.91 -1.18 -6.22
N GLY A 118 6.71 -0.03 -5.59
CA GLY A 118 7.70 1.03 -5.58
C GLY A 118 8.74 0.73 -4.50
N VAL A 119 9.95 0.37 -4.88
CA VAL A 119 10.98 -0.11 -3.94
C VAL A 119 12.07 0.91 -3.74
N ARG A 120 12.51 1.07 -2.49
CA ARG A 120 13.62 1.95 -2.13
C ARG A 120 14.95 1.31 -2.51
N ASP A 121 15.89 2.13 -2.95
CA ASP A 121 17.27 1.68 -3.15
C ASP A 121 18.03 1.64 -1.81
N PHE A 122 18.12 0.45 -1.22
CA PHE A 122 18.84 0.23 0.03
C PHE A 122 20.38 0.24 -0.11
N SER A 123 20.92 0.39 -1.32
CA SER A 123 22.36 0.54 -1.53
C SER A 123 22.85 1.94 -1.16
N LEU A 124 21.96 2.93 -1.16
CA LEU A 124 22.28 4.31 -0.83
C LEU A 124 22.75 4.46 0.63
N GLU A 125 23.78 5.27 0.85
CA GLU A 125 24.38 5.50 2.18
C GLU A 125 23.40 6.13 3.18
N GLN A 126 22.43 6.91 2.70
CA GLN A 126 21.44 7.63 3.50
C GLN A 126 20.42 6.74 4.19
N VAL A 127 20.34 5.44 3.85
CA VAL A 127 19.37 4.51 4.46
C VAL A 127 19.85 4.09 5.85
N PRO A 128 19.03 4.29 6.91
CA PRO A 128 19.39 3.89 8.27
C PRO A 128 19.72 2.39 8.38
N LEU A 129 20.78 2.05 9.14
CA LEU A 129 21.23 0.66 9.31
C LEU A 129 20.12 -0.28 9.85
N ARG A 130 19.26 0.22 10.74
CA ARG A 130 18.10 -0.53 11.25
C ARG A 130 17.16 -0.95 10.13
N SER A 131 16.88 -0.04 9.19
CA SER A 131 16.03 -0.32 8.02
C SER A 131 16.71 -1.32 7.08
N LYS A 132 18.01 -1.19 6.84
CA LYS A 132 18.79 -2.15 6.03
C LYS A 132 18.75 -3.55 6.63
N LEU A 133 18.96 -3.69 7.93
CA LEU A 133 18.97 -4.99 8.63
C LEU A 133 17.58 -5.63 8.67
N GLY A 134 16.56 -4.86 9.05
CA GLY A 134 15.17 -5.33 9.09
C GLY A 134 14.70 -5.80 7.72
N ASN A 135 14.96 -5.03 6.66
CA ASN A 135 14.61 -5.41 5.30
C ASN A 135 15.38 -6.67 4.85
N LYS A 136 16.68 -6.79 5.16
CA LYS A 136 17.48 -7.96 4.81
C LYS A 136 16.93 -9.26 5.43
N ILE A 137 16.51 -9.20 6.69
CA ILE A 137 15.92 -10.35 7.39
C ILE A 137 14.58 -10.71 6.72
N THR A 138 13.69 -9.74 6.55
CA THR A 138 12.36 -9.98 5.95
C THR A 138 12.47 -10.49 4.51
N ARG A 139 13.38 -9.95 3.70
CA ARG A 139 13.67 -10.45 2.34
C ARG A 139 14.06 -11.92 2.32
N SER A 140 14.96 -12.33 3.23
CA SER A 140 15.41 -13.73 3.31
C SER A 140 14.24 -14.65 3.64
N PHE A 141 13.39 -14.25 4.58
CA PHE A 141 12.17 -14.99 4.93
C PHE A 141 11.17 -15.03 3.77
N MET A 142 10.93 -13.91 3.09
CA MET A 142 9.99 -13.85 1.96
C MET A 142 10.47 -14.70 0.79
N LYS A 143 11.78 -14.68 0.49
CA LYS A 143 12.36 -15.57 -0.54
C LYS A 143 12.15 -17.04 -0.20
N LEU A 144 12.32 -17.42 1.08
CA LEU A 144 12.09 -18.78 1.54
C LEU A 144 10.60 -19.17 1.53
N ALA A 145 9.73 -18.27 1.97
CA ALA A 145 8.28 -18.53 2.09
C ALA A 145 7.55 -18.50 0.75
N CYS A 146 7.81 -17.50 -0.09
CA CYS A 146 7.06 -17.25 -1.32
C CYS A 146 7.81 -17.67 -2.58
N GLY A 147 9.12 -17.91 -2.50
CA GLY A 147 9.97 -18.14 -3.68
C GLY A 147 10.16 -16.86 -4.51
N VAL A 148 9.68 -15.70 -4.04
CA VAL A 148 9.74 -14.42 -4.75
C VAL A 148 10.83 -13.55 -4.13
N GLY A 149 11.76 -13.08 -4.96
CA GLY A 149 12.80 -12.15 -4.55
C GLY A 149 12.26 -10.72 -4.58
N VAL A 150 11.81 -10.20 -3.43
CA VAL A 150 11.40 -8.80 -3.28
C VAL A 150 12.52 -8.02 -2.61
N THR A 151 12.88 -6.84 -3.15
CA THR A 151 13.98 -6.03 -2.61
C THR A 151 13.55 -5.13 -1.45
N ASP A 152 12.29 -4.68 -1.44
CA ASP A 152 11.67 -3.94 -0.34
C ASP A 152 10.29 -4.54 0.02
N THR A 153 10.24 -5.27 1.14
CA THR A 153 9.01 -5.91 1.61
C THR A 153 8.11 -4.99 2.43
N GLN A 154 8.59 -3.80 2.77
CA GLN A 154 7.92 -2.87 3.69
C GLN A 154 7.35 -1.63 2.97
N THR A 155 7.48 -1.57 1.65
CA THR A 155 6.94 -0.44 0.89
C THR A 155 5.41 -0.43 0.90
N GLY A 156 4.83 0.75 1.12
CA GLY A 156 3.38 0.98 0.99
C GLY A 156 2.95 1.27 -0.45
N LEU A 157 3.87 1.75 -1.30
CA LEU A 157 3.56 2.09 -2.70
C LEU A 157 3.42 0.83 -3.54
N ARG A 158 2.21 0.55 -4.01
CA ARG A 158 1.87 -0.69 -4.74
C ARG A 158 0.85 -0.42 -5.83
N ALA A 159 0.94 -1.13 -6.94
CA ALA A 159 -0.13 -1.11 -7.94
C ALA A 159 -0.59 -2.53 -8.30
N ILE A 160 -1.88 -2.67 -8.52
CA ILE A 160 -2.53 -3.94 -8.86
C ILE A 160 -3.63 -3.71 -9.90
N ALA A 161 -3.65 -4.57 -10.93
CA ALA A 161 -4.67 -4.49 -11.96
C ALA A 161 -6.07 -4.80 -11.44
N ARG A 162 -7.08 -4.14 -12.00
CA ARG A 162 -8.49 -4.26 -11.59
C ARG A 162 -8.97 -5.70 -11.49
N LYS A 163 -8.59 -6.55 -12.44
CA LYS A 163 -8.99 -7.97 -12.48
C LYS A 163 -8.59 -8.76 -11.23
N HIS A 164 -7.58 -8.29 -10.47
CA HIS A 164 -7.09 -8.94 -9.26
C HIS A 164 -7.64 -8.31 -7.96
N LEU A 165 -8.40 -7.20 -8.02
CA LEU A 165 -8.97 -6.58 -6.83
C LEU A 165 -9.91 -7.50 -6.03
N PRO A 166 -10.77 -8.33 -6.65
CA PRO A 166 -11.58 -9.29 -5.89
C PRO A 166 -10.73 -10.27 -5.08
N LEU A 167 -9.61 -10.74 -5.62
CA LEU A 167 -8.66 -11.56 -4.89
C LEU A 167 -8.06 -10.79 -3.71
N MET A 168 -7.64 -9.54 -3.94
CA MET A 168 -7.09 -8.71 -2.85
C MET A 168 -8.08 -8.49 -1.71
N CYS A 169 -9.36 -8.34 -2.02
CA CYS A 169 -10.41 -8.24 -1.00
C CYS A 169 -10.56 -9.51 -0.14
N SER A 170 -10.26 -10.68 -0.70
CA SER A 170 -10.40 -11.98 -0.02
C SER A 170 -9.22 -12.34 0.89
N ILE A 171 -8.07 -11.67 0.74
CA ILE A 171 -6.87 -11.93 1.53
C ILE A 171 -7.10 -11.55 3.00
N SER A 172 -6.69 -12.41 3.93
CA SER A 172 -6.78 -12.15 5.37
C SER A 172 -5.86 -11.02 5.82
N GLY A 173 -6.12 -10.46 7.01
CA GLY A 173 -5.38 -9.34 7.58
C GLY A 173 -6.11 -8.02 7.41
N GLU A 174 -6.13 -7.23 8.49
CA GLU A 174 -6.88 -5.97 8.54
C GLU A 174 -5.98 -4.76 8.77
N ARG A 175 -4.75 -4.99 9.28
CA ARG A 175 -3.79 -3.95 9.63
C ARG A 175 -2.55 -4.03 8.73
N TYR A 176 -1.37 -3.70 9.23
CA TYR A 176 -0.11 -3.71 8.48
C TYR A 176 0.31 -5.11 7.99
N GLU A 177 -0.13 -6.18 8.67
CA GLU A 177 0.12 -7.55 8.22
C GLU A 177 -0.51 -7.88 6.87
N TYR A 178 -1.54 -7.14 6.46
CA TYR A 178 -2.22 -7.34 5.18
C TYR A 178 -1.26 -7.17 4.00
N GLU A 179 -0.36 -6.19 4.05
CA GLU A 179 0.63 -5.95 3.00
C GLU A 179 1.60 -7.12 2.83
N THR A 180 1.92 -7.80 3.93
CA THR A 180 2.71 -9.04 3.89
C THR A 180 1.87 -10.21 3.35
N GLN A 181 0.60 -10.32 3.74
CA GLN A 181 -0.32 -11.34 3.23
C GLN A 181 -0.54 -11.23 1.73
N MET A 182 -0.64 -10.00 1.18
CA MET A 182 -0.70 -9.81 -0.26
C MET A 182 0.47 -10.51 -0.95
N LEU A 183 1.71 -10.30 -0.48
CA LEU A 183 2.91 -10.92 -1.07
C LEU A 183 2.91 -12.45 -0.92
N LEU A 184 2.51 -12.97 0.25
CA LEU A 184 2.44 -14.41 0.51
C LEU A 184 1.42 -15.11 -0.38
N SER A 185 0.30 -14.44 -0.69
CA SER A 185 -0.80 -14.99 -1.48
C SER A 185 -0.54 -15.03 -2.99
N LEU A 186 0.44 -14.29 -3.51
CA LEU A 186 0.68 -14.15 -4.95
C LEU A 186 1.01 -15.46 -5.61
N LYS A 187 1.85 -16.30 -4.98
CA LYS A 187 2.27 -17.60 -5.54
C LYS A 187 1.07 -18.53 -5.77
N GLY A 188 0.19 -18.62 -4.76
CA GLY A 188 -1.04 -19.43 -4.86
C GLY A 188 -2.03 -18.90 -5.90
N ALA A 189 -1.96 -17.62 -6.22
CA ALA A 189 -2.79 -16.95 -7.22
C ALA A 189 -2.18 -16.94 -8.63
N GLY A 190 -0.96 -17.45 -8.81
CA GLY A 190 -0.27 -17.39 -10.09
C GLY A 190 0.17 -15.99 -10.51
N LEU A 191 0.27 -15.06 -9.54
CA LEU A 191 0.70 -13.68 -9.79
C LEU A 191 2.19 -13.50 -9.56
N GLY A 192 2.83 -12.74 -10.46
CA GLY A 192 4.21 -12.31 -10.30
C GLY A 192 4.33 -11.07 -9.39
N VAL A 193 5.58 -10.68 -9.10
CA VAL A 193 5.92 -9.38 -8.52
C VAL A 193 6.80 -8.63 -9.50
N GLY A 194 6.54 -7.34 -9.66
CA GLY A 194 7.39 -6.39 -10.35
C GLY A 194 7.86 -5.30 -9.39
N GLU A 195 9.00 -4.70 -9.68
CA GLU A 195 9.58 -3.63 -8.87
C GLU A 195 9.95 -2.43 -9.74
N VAL A 196 9.64 -1.24 -9.24
CA VAL A 196 10.08 0.05 -9.77
C VAL A 196 10.91 0.71 -8.69
N VAL A 197 12.16 1.04 -8.97
CA VAL A 197 13.00 1.79 -8.02
C VAL A 197 12.49 3.21 -7.93
N ILE A 198 12.22 3.66 -6.70
CA ILE A 198 11.66 4.97 -6.41
C ILE A 198 12.61 5.84 -5.59
N ASP A 199 12.41 7.15 -5.68
CA ASP A 199 13.09 8.09 -4.81
C ASP A 199 12.46 8.06 -3.41
N THR A 200 13.28 7.87 -2.38
CA THR A 200 12.80 7.89 -1.00
C THR A 200 12.90 9.30 -0.44
N VAL A 201 11.78 9.86 0.00
CA VAL A 201 11.74 11.11 0.74
C VAL A 201 11.75 10.77 2.23
N TYR A 202 12.84 11.08 2.92
CA TYR A 202 12.90 10.95 4.38
C TYR A 202 12.40 12.25 4.99
N ILE A 203 11.16 12.24 5.52
CA ILE A 203 10.56 13.37 6.22
C ILE A 203 10.62 13.06 7.73
N ASP A 204 11.22 13.95 8.53
CA ASP A 204 11.19 13.99 9.99
C ASP A 204 11.39 12.63 10.70
N GLU A 205 12.44 11.89 10.36
CA GLU A 205 12.82 10.62 11.00
C GLU A 205 11.65 9.62 11.21
N ASN A 206 10.59 9.66 10.37
CA ASN A 206 9.41 8.80 10.45
C ASN A 206 8.56 8.95 11.72
N GLN A 207 8.53 10.12 12.36
CA GLN A 207 7.75 10.35 13.59
C GLN A 207 6.23 10.26 13.39
N THR A 208 5.73 10.37 12.17
CA THR A 208 4.29 10.31 11.83
C THR A 208 3.76 8.91 11.53
N SER A 209 4.59 7.88 11.61
CA SER A 209 4.14 6.51 11.35
C SER A 209 3.40 5.93 12.55
N HIS A 210 2.13 5.56 12.38
CA HIS A 210 1.32 4.81 13.37
C HIS A 210 1.74 3.34 13.50
N PHE A 211 2.84 2.93 12.86
CA PHE A 211 3.39 1.58 12.93
C PHE A 211 4.03 1.31 14.30
N ASN A 212 3.44 0.40 15.08
CA ASN A 212 4.04 -0.05 16.33
C ASN A 212 5.11 -1.11 16.04
N THR A 213 6.37 -0.70 16.08
CA THR A 213 7.53 -1.53 15.69
C THR A 213 7.54 -2.91 16.35
N VAL A 214 7.14 -3.04 17.61
CA VAL A 214 7.16 -4.32 18.33
C VAL A 214 5.94 -5.17 18.00
N LYS A 215 4.73 -4.61 18.15
CA LYS A 215 3.47 -5.36 17.96
C LYS A 215 3.24 -5.76 16.51
N ASP A 216 3.48 -4.84 15.58
CA ASP A 216 3.20 -5.09 14.16
C ASP A 216 4.30 -5.96 13.53
N SER A 217 5.57 -5.78 13.90
CA SER A 217 6.63 -6.70 13.48
C SER A 217 6.37 -8.11 13.99
N TRP A 218 5.93 -8.28 15.25
CA TRP A 218 5.63 -9.61 15.80
C TRP A 218 4.49 -10.31 15.04
N ARG A 219 3.43 -9.55 14.66
CA ARG A 219 2.35 -10.07 13.80
C ARG A 219 2.87 -10.52 12.44
N ILE A 220 3.72 -9.71 11.81
CA ILE A 220 4.32 -10.04 10.51
C ILE A 220 5.18 -11.30 10.61
N TYR A 221 6.07 -11.40 11.60
CA TYR A 221 6.91 -12.59 11.77
C TYR A 221 6.10 -13.84 12.08
N LYS A 222 5.10 -13.75 12.96
CA LYS A 222 4.19 -14.88 13.26
C LYS A 222 3.50 -15.39 11.99
N LEU A 223 3.09 -14.49 11.11
CA LEU A 223 2.47 -14.80 9.82
C LEU A 223 3.42 -15.55 8.88
N ILE A 224 4.63 -15.03 8.71
CA ILE A 224 5.65 -15.62 7.86
C ILE A 224 6.02 -17.03 8.38
N PHE A 225 6.21 -17.20 9.70
CA PHE A 225 6.45 -18.49 10.32
C PHE A 225 5.30 -19.47 10.10
N ARG A 226 4.05 -19.01 10.28
CA ARG A 226 2.87 -19.86 10.04
C ARG A 226 2.81 -20.34 8.60
N HIS A 227 3.09 -19.46 7.63
CA HIS A 227 3.11 -19.83 6.21
C HIS A 227 4.21 -20.84 5.88
N ILE A 228 5.43 -20.69 6.44
CA ILE A 228 6.54 -21.62 6.22
C ILE A 228 6.26 -23.00 6.79
N PHE A 229 5.70 -23.09 8.00
CA PHE A 229 5.56 -24.37 8.73
C PHE A 229 4.22 -25.09 8.52
N HIS A 230 3.17 -24.40 8.09
CA HIS A 230 1.84 -25.00 7.96
C HIS A 230 1.31 -25.04 6.51
N GLY A 231 2.00 -24.41 5.56
CA GLY A 231 1.54 -24.29 4.17
C GLY A 231 0.17 -23.60 4.07
N ASP A 232 -0.30 -23.35 2.86
CA ASP A 232 -1.66 -22.88 2.61
C ASP A 232 -2.68 -24.01 2.88
N LYS A 233 -2.98 -24.30 4.13
CA LYS A 233 -4.22 -25.02 4.43
C LYS A 233 -5.36 -24.01 4.24
N LYS A 234 -6.07 -24.13 3.12
CA LYS A 234 -7.36 -23.50 2.92
C LYS A 234 -8.25 -23.87 4.11
N GLU A 235 -8.61 -22.89 4.94
CA GLU A 235 -9.81 -22.94 5.76
C GLU A 235 -11.00 -22.58 4.88
#